data_18cf43e7165add46556b79d553e936c4
#
_entry.id   18cf43e7165add46556b79d553e936c4
#
_cell.length_a   1.000
_cell.length_b   1.000
_cell.length_c   1.000
_cell.angle_alpha   90.00
_cell.angle_beta   90.00
_cell.angle_gamma   90.00
#
_symmetry.space_group_name_H-M   'P 1'
#
loop_
_entity.id
_entity.type
_entity.pdbx_description
1 polymer ?
#
loop_
_entity_poly.entity_id
_entity_poly.type
_entity_poly.pdbx_seq_one_letter_code
_entity_poly.pdbx_strand_id
1 'polypeptide(L)'
;MNIVIRTKRTEGKAHLYTPVRCGTTTINFNLLMEVDIKKWIECSTERRKANYLDSMNYTHKIQEIEKGLKALKKYHKCTKEEVEKLIENIVLQEAREEIIKREETKSKMERERRKIFREYVQKYIQQMECGERRTVKNKLYTKGTI
;
A
#
# COMPACT_ATOMS: atom_id res chain seq x y z
N MET A 1 13.19 -20.22 5.53
CA MET A 1 11.90 -20.69 4.92
C MET A 1 12.20 -21.18 3.51
N ASN A 2 11.67 -22.34 3.12
CA ASN A 2 11.81 -22.82 1.73
C ASN A 2 10.79 -22.08 0.85
N ILE A 3 11.26 -21.42 -0.19
CA ILE A 3 10.43 -20.71 -1.15
C ILE A 3 10.46 -21.47 -2.47
N VAL A 4 9.27 -21.79 -2.99
CA VAL A 4 9.08 -22.46 -4.28
C VAL A 4 8.31 -21.51 -5.19
N ILE A 5 8.70 -21.43 -6.46
CA ILE A 5 7.92 -20.69 -7.44
C ILE A 5 6.96 -21.61 -8.18
N ARG A 6 5.77 -21.09 -8.49
CA ARG A 6 4.85 -21.69 -9.44
C ARG A 6 4.53 -20.69 -10.53
N THR A 7 4.80 -21.08 -11.77
CA THR A 7 4.54 -20.25 -12.93
C THR A 7 3.04 -20.19 -13.21
N LYS A 8 2.47 -18.99 -13.34
CA LYS A 8 1.23 -18.78 -14.08
C LYS A 8 1.55 -18.81 -15.58
N ARG A 9 0.74 -19.45 -16.39
CA ARG A 9 0.92 -19.55 -17.84
C ARG A 9 0.83 -18.21 -18.60
N THR A 10 0.49 -17.13 -17.94
CA THR A 10 0.31 -15.80 -18.54
C THR A 10 1.33 -14.81 -17.98
N GLU A 11 2.04 -14.13 -18.87
CA GLU A 11 2.79 -12.88 -18.62
C GLU A 11 4.22 -12.95 -18.03
N GLY A 12 4.90 -14.11 -18.08
CA GLY A 12 6.32 -14.16 -17.62
C GLY A 12 6.51 -13.90 -16.12
N LYS A 13 5.41 -13.91 -15.34
CA LYS A 13 5.42 -13.76 -13.88
C LYS A 13 5.18 -15.09 -13.17
N ALA A 14 5.75 -15.25 -11.99
CA ALA A 14 5.54 -16.39 -11.11
C ALA A 14 5.13 -15.92 -9.72
N HIS A 15 4.27 -16.69 -9.06
CA HIS A 15 3.95 -16.48 -7.65
C HIS A 15 4.91 -17.26 -6.76
N LEU A 16 5.27 -16.66 -5.62
CA LEU A 16 6.04 -17.30 -4.58
C LEU A 16 5.14 -18.15 -3.69
N TYR A 17 5.59 -19.36 -3.37
CA TYR A 17 4.90 -20.28 -2.47
C TYR A 17 5.84 -20.77 -1.39
N THR A 18 5.29 -21.12 -0.24
CA THR A 18 6.01 -21.80 0.82
C THR A 18 5.30 -23.08 1.24
N PRO A 19 6.02 -24.22 1.35
CA PRO A 19 5.46 -25.43 1.88
C PRO A 19 5.35 -25.34 3.41
N VAL A 20 4.16 -25.50 3.94
CA VAL A 20 3.90 -25.56 5.39
C VAL A 20 3.22 -26.88 5.72
N ARG A 21 3.71 -27.55 6.76
CA ARG A 21 3.10 -28.79 7.26
C ARG A 21 1.91 -28.44 8.18
N CYS A 22 0.72 -28.78 7.72
CA CYS A 22 -0.53 -28.65 8.47
C CYS A 22 -1.02 -30.06 8.86
N GLY A 23 -0.87 -30.42 10.12
CA GLY A 23 -1.15 -31.76 10.60
C GLY A 23 -0.25 -32.83 9.93
N THR A 24 -0.84 -33.76 9.19
CA THR A 24 -0.13 -34.83 8.46
C THR A 24 0.26 -34.46 7.04
N THR A 25 -0.31 -33.40 6.47
CA THR A 25 -0.12 -32.99 5.07
C THR A 25 0.76 -31.74 4.94
N THR A 26 1.49 -31.67 3.82
CA THR A 26 2.24 -30.46 3.46
C THR A 26 1.47 -29.72 2.38
N ILE A 27 1.13 -28.46 2.65
CA ILE A 27 0.37 -27.60 1.75
C ILE A 27 1.29 -26.48 1.27
N ASN A 28 1.25 -26.15 -0.02
CA ASN A 28 1.95 -24.99 -0.57
C ASN A 28 1.05 -23.78 -0.52
N PHE A 29 1.41 -22.81 0.31
CA PHE A 29 0.68 -21.55 0.46
C PHE A 29 1.24 -20.48 -0.47
N ASN A 30 0.37 -19.73 -1.12
CA ASN A 30 0.73 -18.57 -1.92
C ASN A 30 1.11 -17.42 -0.98
N LEU A 31 2.30 -16.84 -1.19
CA LEU A 31 2.77 -15.70 -0.42
C LEU A 31 2.20 -14.36 -0.90
N LEU A 32 1.35 -14.36 -1.92
CA LEU A 32 0.77 -13.17 -2.55
C LEU A 32 1.84 -12.20 -3.10
N MET A 33 3.00 -12.73 -3.44
CA MET A 33 4.13 -12.01 -3.99
C MET A 33 4.45 -12.54 -5.39
N GLU A 34 4.70 -11.62 -6.34
CA GLU A 34 5.02 -11.97 -7.73
C GLU A 34 6.46 -11.63 -8.06
N VAL A 35 7.11 -12.48 -8.86
CA VAL A 35 8.46 -12.29 -9.36
C VAL A 35 8.51 -12.50 -10.87
N ASP A 36 9.44 -11.84 -11.54
CA ASP A 36 9.74 -12.11 -12.95
C ASP A 36 10.46 -13.45 -13.09
N ILE A 37 9.91 -14.34 -13.93
CA ILE A 37 10.44 -15.69 -14.13
C ILE A 37 11.86 -15.66 -14.68
N LYS A 38 12.14 -14.79 -15.65
CA LYS A 38 13.46 -14.70 -16.29
C LYS A 38 14.50 -14.30 -15.26
N LYS A 39 14.25 -13.22 -14.54
CA LYS A 39 15.15 -12.74 -13.48
C LYS A 39 15.33 -13.77 -12.36
N TRP A 40 14.27 -14.48 -12.00
CA TRP A 40 14.36 -15.54 -10.99
C TRP A 40 15.23 -16.71 -11.42
N ILE A 41 15.12 -17.13 -12.69
CA ILE A 41 15.95 -18.20 -13.26
C ILE A 41 17.42 -17.76 -13.38
N GLU A 42 17.67 -16.50 -13.77
CA GLU A 42 19.02 -15.91 -13.81
C GLU A 42 19.69 -15.88 -12.44
N CYS A 43 18.91 -15.83 -11.35
CA CYS A 43 19.39 -15.95 -9.98
C CYS A 43 19.73 -17.41 -9.65
N SER A 44 20.85 -17.92 -10.20
CA SER A 44 21.29 -19.32 -10.08
C SER A 44 21.68 -19.75 -8.66
N THR A 45 21.96 -18.80 -7.75
CA THR A 45 22.37 -19.07 -6.36
C THR A 45 21.36 -18.52 -5.37
N GLU A 46 21.26 -19.16 -4.19
CA GLU A 46 20.38 -18.69 -3.10
C GLU A 46 20.67 -17.24 -2.68
N ARG A 47 21.95 -16.84 -2.69
CA ARG A 47 22.36 -15.46 -2.39
C ARG A 47 21.82 -14.46 -3.41
N ARG A 48 21.85 -14.79 -4.71
CA ARG A 48 21.27 -13.93 -5.77
C ARG A 48 19.75 -13.84 -5.67
N LYS A 49 19.10 -14.95 -5.36
CA LYS A 49 17.64 -14.97 -5.09
C LYS A 49 17.29 -14.10 -3.89
N ALA A 50 18.04 -14.18 -2.80
CA ALA A 50 17.85 -13.35 -1.62
C ALA A 50 18.01 -11.86 -1.96
N ASN A 51 19.07 -11.48 -2.68
CA ASN A 51 19.29 -10.09 -3.12
C ASN A 51 18.17 -9.60 -4.05
N TYR A 52 17.64 -10.47 -4.92
CA TYR A 52 16.52 -10.13 -5.79
C TYR A 52 15.23 -9.90 -4.99
N LEU A 53 14.93 -10.76 -4.02
CA LEU A 53 13.78 -10.56 -3.12
C LEU A 53 13.91 -9.29 -2.27
N ASP A 54 15.15 -8.97 -1.86
CA ASP A 54 15.43 -7.75 -1.12
C ASP A 54 15.18 -6.49 -1.97
N SER A 55 15.62 -6.51 -3.23
CA SER A 55 15.36 -5.43 -4.19
C SER A 55 13.86 -5.18 -4.44
N MET A 56 13.03 -6.20 -4.22
CA MET A 56 11.56 -6.13 -4.32
C MET A 56 10.87 -5.80 -2.98
N ASN A 57 11.63 -5.53 -1.92
CA ASN A 57 11.14 -5.33 -0.54
C ASN A 57 10.35 -6.52 0.02
N TYR A 58 10.61 -7.74 -0.46
CA TYR A 58 9.91 -8.93 0.00
C TYR A 58 10.59 -9.60 1.20
N THR A 59 11.88 -9.35 1.43
CA THR A 59 12.66 -9.99 2.49
C THR A 59 12.04 -9.80 3.86
N HIS A 60 11.64 -8.58 4.19
CA HIS A 60 11.00 -8.26 5.49
C HIS A 60 9.68 -9.04 5.68
N LYS A 61 8.80 -9.02 4.67
CA LYS A 61 7.52 -9.74 4.70
C LYS A 61 7.72 -11.25 4.87
N ILE A 62 8.69 -11.82 4.16
CA ILE A 62 9.04 -13.24 4.25
C ILE A 62 9.53 -13.59 5.66
N GLN A 63 10.35 -12.74 6.26
CA GLN A 63 10.83 -12.92 7.65
C GLN A 63 9.69 -12.84 8.67
N GLU A 64 8.75 -11.93 8.50
CA GLU A 64 7.59 -11.81 9.38
C GLU A 64 6.65 -13.01 9.25
N ILE A 65 6.40 -13.48 8.02
CA ILE A 65 5.64 -14.72 7.78
C ILE A 65 6.35 -15.90 8.45
N GLU A 66 7.68 -16.00 8.31
CA GLU A 66 8.45 -17.08 8.94
C GLU A 66 8.35 -17.05 10.47
N LYS A 67 8.46 -15.86 11.08
CA LYS A 67 8.27 -15.69 12.52
C LYS A 67 6.86 -16.10 12.97
N GLY A 68 5.83 -15.65 12.24
CA GLY A 68 4.44 -16.00 12.52
C GLY A 68 4.17 -17.50 12.39
N LEU A 69 4.71 -18.15 11.36
CA LEU A 69 4.62 -19.61 11.19
C LEU A 69 5.31 -20.39 12.31
N LYS A 70 6.46 -19.91 12.79
CA LYS A 70 7.14 -20.50 13.95
C LYS A 70 6.31 -20.38 15.21
N ALA A 71 5.66 -19.23 15.42
CA ALA A 71 4.76 -19.01 16.56
C ALA A 71 3.53 -19.93 16.49
N LEU A 72 2.86 -20.04 15.34
CA LEU A 72 1.71 -20.93 15.16
C LEU A 72 2.08 -22.38 15.43
N LYS A 73 3.23 -22.86 14.94
CA LYS A 73 3.71 -24.23 15.16
C LYS A 73 4.01 -24.53 16.63
N LYS A 74 4.40 -23.53 17.41
CA LYS A 74 4.73 -23.69 18.83
C LYS A 74 3.50 -23.91 19.70
N TYR A 75 2.36 -23.30 19.35
CA TYR A 75 1.17 -23.27 20.21
C TYR A 75 0.04 -24.19 19.78
N HIS A 76 -0.07 -24.52 18.47
CA HIS A 76 -1.17 -25.33 17.92
C HIS A 76 -0.76 -26.19 16.72
N LYS A 77 -1.58 -27.20 16.42
CA LYS A 77 -1.55 -27.83 15.08
C LYS A 77 -2.01 -26.77 14.08
N CYS A 78 -1.08 -26.30 13.27
CA CYS A 78 -1.30 -25.27 12.29
C CYS A 78 -2.42 -25.69 11.32
N THR A 79 -3.51 -24.93 11.26
CA THR A 79 -4.59 -25.16 10.30
C THR A 79 -4.32 -24.37 9.02
N LYS A 80 -4.98 -24.76 7.92
CA LYS A 80 -4.85 -24.08 6.64
C LYS A 80 -5.31 -22.62 6.74
N GLU A 81 -6.46 -22.41 7.38
CA GLU A 81 -7.06 -21.07 7.51
C GLU A 81 -6.21 -20.11 8.35
N GLU A 82 -5.55 -20.61 9.40
CA GLU A 82 -4.64 -19.78 10.21
C GLU A 82 -3.43 -19.31 9.42
N VAL A 83 -2.85 -20.18 8.58
CA VAL A 83 -1.72 -19.81 7.73
C VAL A 83 -2.12 -18.81 6.65
N GLU A 84 -3.27 -19.02 5.99
CA GLU A 84 -3.79 -18.09 4.99
C GLU A 84 -4.04 -16.70 5.59
N LYS A 85 -4.72 -16.61 6.72
CA LYS A 85 -4.96 -15.35 7.44
C LYS A 85 -3.67 -14.66 7.87
N LEU A 86 -2.67 -15.42 8.34
CA LEU A 86 -1.37 -14.87 8.71
C LEU A 86 -0.69 -14.20 7.51
N ILE A 87 -0.65 -14.90 6.36
CA ILE A 87 -0.03 -14.39 5.14
C ILE A 87 -0.77 -13.14 4.64
N GLU A 88 -2.10 -13.20 4.57
CA GLU A 88 -2.93 -12.08 4.13
C GLU A 88 -2.73 -10.85 5.03
N ASN A 89 -2.73 -11.02 6.35
CA ASN A 89 -2.54 -9.91 7.28
C ASN A 89 -1.20 -9.23 7.07
N ILE A 90 -0.11 -9.98 6.93
CA ILE A 90 1.24 -9.41 6.77
C ILE A 90 1.39 -8.74 5.40
N VAL A 91 0.96 -9.40 4.33
CA VAL A 91 1.20 -8.89 2.96
C VAL A 91 0.29 -7.71 2.63
N LEU A 92 -0.97 -7.73 3.07
CA LEU A 92 -1.94 -6.69 2.76
C LEU A 92 -1.92 -5.51 3.73
N GLN A 93 -1.28 -5.65 4.89
CA GLN A 93 -1.21 -4.58 5.89
C GLN A 93 -0.56 -3.33 5.33
N GLU A 94 0.60 -3.44 4.72
CA GLU A 94 1.31 -2.29 4.12
C GLU A 94 0.49 -1.60 3.02
N ALA A 95 -0.16 -2.39 2.16
CA ALA A 95 -1.01 -1.84 1.12
C ALA A 95 -2.19 -1.04 1.70
N ARG A 96 -2.79 -1.53 2.80
CA ARG A 96 -3.85 -0.81 3.52
C ARG A 96 -3.33 0.47 4.16
N GLU A 97 -2.17 0.43 4.80
CA GLU A 97 -1.53 1.60 5.41
C GLU A 97 -1.17 2.66 4.37
N GLU A 98 -0.69 2.26 3.19
CA GLU A 98 -0.44 3.19 2.09
C GLU A 98 -1.71 3.87 1.57
N ILE A 99 -2.80 3.13 1.44
CA ILE A 99 -4.10 3.68 1.04
C ILE A 99 -4.56 4.71 2.06
N ILE A 100 -4.53 4.37 3.35
CA ILE A 100 -4.91 5.27 4.44
C ILE A 100 -4.06 6.55 4.41
N LYS A 101 -2.75 6.44 4.30
CA LYS A 101 -1.83 7.60 4.19
C LYS A 101 -2.13 8.49 2.99
N ARG A 102 -2.47 7.88 1.83
CA ARG A 102 -2.86 8.64 0.63
C ARG A 102 -4.18 9.38 0.81
N GLU A 103 -5.16 8.77 1.46
CA GLU A 103 -6.45 9.39 1.76
C GLU A 103 -6.30 10.52 2.77
N GLU A 104 -5.50 10.35 3.83
CA GLU A 104 -5.20 11.39 4.80
C GLU A 104 -4.49 12.60 4.15
N THR A 105 -3.51 12.35 3.27
CA THR A 105 -2.82 13.42 2.55
C THR A 105 -3.76 14.17 1.62
N LYS A 106 -4.61 13.48 0.88
CA LYS A 106 -5.64 14.13 0.04
C LYS A 106 -6.59 14.98 0.87
N SER A 107 -7.07 14.45 1.99
CA SER A 107 -7.96 15.18 2.91
C SER A 107 -7.31 16.42 3.49
N LYS A 108 -6.02 16.35 3.89
CA LYS A 108 -5.26 17.54 4.36
C LYS A 108 -5.13 18.60 3.26
N MET A 109 -4.72 18.21 2.06
CA MET A 109 -4.60 19.14 0.92
C MET A 109 -5.94 19.81 0.57
N GLU A 110 -7.04 19.07 0.65
CA GLU A 110 -8.37 19.63 0.39
C GLU A 110 -8.80 20.63 1.46
N ARG A 111 -8.52 20.34 2.74
CA ARG A 111 -8.76 21.29 3.86
C ARG A 111 -7.97 22.56 3.68
N GLU A 112 -6.69 22.47 3.31
CA GLU A 112 -5.84 23.65 3.04
C GLU A 112 -6.35 24.46 1.86
N ARG A 113 -6.74 23.83 0.75
CA ARG A 113 -7.35 24.50 -0.41
C ARG A 113 -8.62 25.25 -0.01
N ARG A 114 -9.50 24.64 0.79
CA ARG A 114 -10.71 25.28 1.30
C ARG A 114 -10.39 26.47 2.20
N LYS A 115 -9.35 26.38 3.02
CA LYS A 115 -8.90 27.49 3.87
C LYS A 115 -8.39 28.66 3.02
N ILE A 116 -7.48 28.40 2.09
CA ILE A 116 -6.94 29.42 1.18
C ILE A 116 -8.08 30.07 0.39
N PHE A 117 -9.02 29.31 -0.11
CA PHE A 117 -10.17 29.83 -0.84
C PHE A 117 -11.02 30.76 0.03
N ARG A 118 -11.33 30.37 1.28
CA ARG A 118 -12.06 31.22 2.22
C ARG A 118 -11.33 32.53 2.52
N GLU A 119 -10.04 32.47 2.77
CA GLU A 119 -9.19 33.66 2.99
C GLU A 119 -9.19 34.58 1.76
N TYR A 120 -9.10 34.00 0.56
CA TYR A 120 -9.20 34.74 -0.69
C TYR A 120 -10.55 35.45 -0.84
N VAL A 121 -11.66 34.73 -0.60
CA VAL A 121 -13.02 35.29 -0.69
C VAL A 121 -13.21 36.41 0.34
N GLN A 122 -12.77 36.22 1.58
CA GLN A 122 -12.86 37.27 2.62
C GLN A 122 -12.08 38.52 2.22
N LYS A 123 -10.83 38.35 1.73
CA LYS A 123 -10.01 39.47 1.25
C LYS A 123 -10.67 40.17 0.05
N TYR A 124 -11.27 39.42 -0.85
CA TYR A 124 -12.00 39.94 -2.00
C TYR A 124 -13.21 40.80 -1.57
N ILE A 125 -14.01 40.29 -0.64
CA ILE A 125 -15.16 41.01 -0.08
C ILE A 125 -14.68 42.33 0.61
N GLN A 126 -13.66 42.24 1.44
CA GLN A 126 -13.10 43.40 2.14
C GLN A 126 -12.61 44.48 1.15
N GLN A 127 -11.95 44.09 0.06
CA GLN A 127 -11.52 45.06 -0.95
C GLN A 127 -12.68 45.72 -1.69
N MET A 128 -13.81 45.01 -1.85
CA MET A 128 -15.04 45.61 -2.41
C MET A 128 -15.68 46.58 -1.43
N GLU A 129 -15.75 46.23 -0.14
CA GLU A 129 -16.31 47.08 0.92
C GLU A 129 -15.50 48.37 1.13
N CYS A 130 -14.16 48.26 1.11
CA CYS A 130 -13.28 49.42 1.21
C CYS A 130 -13.18 50.28 -0.06
N GLY A 131 -13.86 49.88 -1.14
CA GLY A 131 -13.84 50.62 -2.41
C GLY A 131 -12.55 50.50 -3.23
N GLU A 132 -11.62 49.64 -2.82
CA GLU A 132 -10.41 49.31 -3.59
C GLU A 132 -10.73 48.63 -4.92
N ARG A 133 -11.82 47.84 -4.95
CA ARG A 133 -12.35 47.25 -6.16
C ARG A 133 -13.68 47.91 -6.54
N ARG A 134 -13.82 48.08 -7.85
CA ARG A 134 -15.03 48.69 -8.44
C ARG A 134 -15.65 47.72 -9.44
N THR A 135 -16.93 47.89 -9.70
CA THR A 135 -17.62 47.14 -10.76
C THR A 135 -17.00 47.46 -12.13
N VAL A 136 -17.26 46.62 -13.14
CA VAL A 136 -16.83 46.83 -14.53
C VAL A 136 -17.23 48.22 -15.04
N LYS A 137 -18.30 48.85 -14.51
CA LYS A 137 -18.72 50.23 -14.82
C LYS A 137 -18.07 51.28 -13.95
N ASN A 138 -16.96 50.94 -13.26
CA ASN A 138 -16.23 51.81 -12.34
C ASN A 138 -17.03 52.40 -11.15
N LYS A 139 -18.11 51.69 -10.76
CA LYS A 139 -18.97 52.03 -9.62
C LYS A 139 -18.55 51.23 -8.38
N LEU A 140 -18.73 51.82 -7.20
CA LEU A 140 -18.54 51.12 -5.94
C LEU A 140 -19.59 50.00 -5.80
N TYR A 141 -19.20 48.92 -5.16
CA TYR A 141 -20.13 47.86 -4.80
C TYR A 141 -21.06 48.33 -3.68
N THR A 142 -22.34 48.05 -3.80
CA THR A 142 -23.31 48.31 -2.77
C THR A 142 -23.47 47.10 -1.87
N LYS A 143 -23.89 47.29 -0.59
CA LYS A 143 -24.09 46.14 0.35
C LYS A 143 -25.02 45.04 -0.15
N GLY A 144 -25.84 45.29 -1.13
CA GLY A 144 -26.72 44.30 -1.75
C GLY A 144 -26.04 43.51 -2.92
N THR A 145 -24.81 43.88 -3.30
CA THR A 145 -24.06 43.26 -4.42
C THR A 145 -22.92 42.40 -3.92
N ILE A 146 -22.60 42.48 -2.63
CA ILE A 146 -21.56 41.68 -1.93
C ILE A 146 -22.24 40.45 -1.19
#